data_bdd83d64bc37fb888c3e0e2153341503
#
_entry.id   bdd83d64bc37fb888c3e0e2153341503
#
_cell.length_a   1.000
_cell.length_b   1.000
_cell.length_c   1.000
_cell.angle_alpha   90.00
_cell.angle_beta   90.00
_cell.angle_gamma   90.00
#
_symmetry.space_group_name_H-M   'P 1'
#
loop_
_entity.id
_entity.type
_entity.pdbx_description
1 polymer ?
#
loop_
_entity_poly.entity_id
_entity_poly.type
_entity_poly.pdbx_seq_one_letter_code
_entity_poly.pdbx_strand_id
1 'polypeptide(L)'
;MFAVGIPLVSAALSVAFPGEGQSLPAVERTYVIGAASVSNSAPLVVNGATTDVWRTGAFLAMVPVKPGTNTLNVMCGKESLERRFVVAEPPKPGSWKPFKPITSAKDPRLGKPSAWRTRGTLFANRVRPVPDDGDTLHYLPPQFTVRGAEVEGTDWIAVWIGGKIGFLPPASLVKTPAVPVPSANKPAPDPAACFPSAPPRGVPPSAVRILVDPGHGGSDTGALSPHGWCEKDVNLSQARAIRDALRKAGFQVLMTRDDDSFPTLYSRPKLAYDEHMDVFISVHHNACRADRNPREVRHTTTYASNERGLALAAAIQKRIAAVLPDIKNSGAQTKSLAVCRNPAVPSCLLEVDFINLPEAEEASWDPERQKKVAEAVAQGVLDWMK
;
A
#
# COMPACT_ATOMS: atom_id res chain seq x y z
N MET A 1 19.43 2.31 24.29
CA MET A 1 20.25 2.90 23.22
C MET A 1 20.87 1.76 22.43
N PHE A 2 20.16 1.20 21.45
CA PHE A 2 20.74 0.22 20.52
C PHE A 2 20.93 0.95 19.22
N ALA A 3 22.15 1.38 18.96
CA ALA A 3 22.57 1.74 17.62
C ALA A 3 22.54 0.46 16.78
N VAL A 4 21.48 0.25 16.03
CA VAL A 4 21.48 -0.73 14.95
C VAL A 4 22.28 -0.07 13.82
N GLY A 5 23.61 -0.11 13.98
CA GLY A 5 24.50 0.15 12.86
C GLY A 5 24.21 -0.91 11.80
N ILE A 6 24.12 -0.49 10.55
CA ILE A 6 24.08 -1.40 9.40
C ILE A 6 25.24 -2.38 9.61
N PRO A 7 25.00 -3.68 9.76
CA PRO A 7 26.10 -4.62 9.78
C PRO A 7 26.77 -4.50 8.40
N LEU A 8 27.99 -3.95 8.37
CA LEU A 8 28.90 -4.08 7.23
C LEU A 8 29.24 -5.57 7.13
N VAL A 9 28.32 -6.36 6.65
CA VAL A 9 28.57 -7.74 6.27
C VAL A 9 29.40 -7.64 4.99
N SER A 10 30.61 -8.18 5.03
CA SER A 10 31.34 -8.58 3.83
C SER A 10 30.42 -9.54 3.06
N ALA A 11 29.54 -8.97 2.25
CA ALA A 11 28.54 -9.73 1.54
C ALA A 11 29.23 -10.50 0.42
N ALA A 12 29.18 -11.82 0.49
CA ALA A 12 29.37 -12.66 -0.68
C ALA A 12 28.42 -12.16 -1.78
N LEU A 13 28.83 -12.32 -3.04
CA LEU A 13 28.02 -11.94 -4.19
C LEU A 13 26.58 -12.50 -4.06
N SER A 14 25.58 -11.64 -4.07
CA SER A 14 24.18 -12.00 -3.88
C SER A 14 23.26 -11.26 -4.84
N VAL A 15 22.10 -11.87 -5.14
CA VAL A 15 21.00 -11.27 -5.89
C VAL A 15 19.74 -11.38 -5.07
N ALA A 16 19.14 -10.25 -4.71
CA ALA A 16 17.91 -10.18 -3.96
C ALA A 16 16.68 -10.22 -4.87
N PHE A 17 16.80 -9.64 -6.08
CA PHE A 17 15.73 -9.69 -7.09
C PHE A 17 16.33 -9.73 -8.50
N PRO A 18 15.79 -10.56 -9.42
CA PRO A 18 14.75 -11.57 -9.19
C PRO A 18 15.26 -12.73 -8.32
N GLY A 19 14.36 -13.33 -7.53
CA GLY A 19 14.63 -14.52 -6.74
C GLY A 19 14.80 -15.78 -7.59
N GLU A 20 15.41 -16.84 -7.04
CA GLU A 20 15.50 -18.15 -7.70
C GLU A 20 14.10 -18.71 -7.95
N GLY A 21 13.82 -19.11 -9.19
CA GLY A 21 12.53 -19.64 -9.62
C GLY A 21 11.39 -18.62 -9.62
N GLN A 22 11.65 -17.35 -9.33
CA GLN A 22 10.61 -16.31 -9.27
C GLN A 22 9.91 -16.14 -10.61
N SER A 23 8.58 -15.99 -10.58
CA SER A 23 7.78 -15.62 -11.75
C SER A 23 7.59 -14.12 -11.81
N LEU A 24 7.95 -13.51 -12.93
CA LEU A 24 7.73 -12.11 -13.26
C LEU A 24 6.55 -11.95 -14.22
N PRO A 25 5.87 -10.81 -14.23
CA PRO A 25 4.87 -10.50 -15.25
C PRO A 25 5.51 -10.46 -16.65
N ALA A 26 4.67 -10.42 -17.68
CA ALA A 26 5.13 -10.24 -19.07
C ALA A 26 5.79 -8.85 -19.21
N VAL A 27 7.11 -8.84 -19.32
CA VAL A 27 7.96 -7.64 -19.44
C VAL A 27 9.11 -7.91 -20.41
N GLU A 28 9.65 -6.87 -21.04
CA GLU A 28 10.79 -6.96 -21.98
C GLU A 28 12.13 -6.69 -21.32
N ARG A 29 12.10 -6.11 -20.12
CA ARG A 29 13.27 -5.83 -19.28
C ARG A 29 12.90 -5.91 -17.82
N THR A 30 13.88 -6.19 -16.96
CA THR A 30 13.68 -6.15 -15.52
C THR A 30 14.89 -5.54 -14.82
N TYR A 31 14.68 -4.97 -13.62
CA TYR A 31 15.81 -4.61 -12.79
C TYR A 31 16.36 -5.84 -12.06
N VAL A 32 17.64 -5.76 -11.74
CA VAL A 32 18.37 -6.73 -10.90
C VAL A 32 18.97 -5.94 -9.75
N ILE A 33 18.73 -6.35 -8.54
CA ILE A 33 19.36 -5.79 -7.34
C ILE A 33 20.04 -6.87 -6.54
N GLY A 34 21.16 -6.50 -5.91
CA GLY A 34 21.94 -7.41 -5.11
C GLY A 34 23.10 -6.69 -4.42
N ALA A 35 23.97 -7.47 -3.84
CA ALA A 35 25.17 -6.97 -3.19
C ALA A 35 26.43 -7.74 -3.62
N ALA A 36 27.57 -7.04 -3.66
CA ALA A 36 28.89 -7.57 -3.94
C ALA A 36 29.89 -7.02 -2.91
N SER A 37 30.99 -7.73 -2.68
CA SER A 37 32.04 -7.26 -1.77
C SER A 37 32.69 -5.98 -2.29
N VAL A 38 32.65 -4.90 -1.50
CA VAL A 38 33.35 -3.62 -1.82
C VAL A 38 34.86 -3.72 -1.74
N SER A 39 35.40 -4.76 -1.11
CA SER A 39 36.85 -5.00 -1.04
C SER A 39 37.43 -5.54 -2.37
N ASN A 40 36.56 -5.92 -3.29
CA ASN A 40 36.98 -6.47 -4.58
C ASN A 40 37.05 -5.33 -5.60
N SER A 41 38.26 -4.95 -6.04
CA SER A 41 38.48 -3.93 -7.08
C SER A 41 38.07 -4.39 -8.49
N ALA A 42 37.60 -5.63 -8.63
CA ALA A 42 37.14 -6.15 -9.90
C ALA A 42 35.77 -5.60 -10.27
N PRO A 43 35.52 -5.32 -11.56
CA PRO A 43 34.21 -4.85 -12.00
C PRO A 43 33.11 -5.88 -11.74
N LEU A 44 31.94 -5.40 -11.29
CA LEU A 44 30.72 -6.21 -11.29
C LEU A 44 30.18 -6.28 -12.71
N VAL A 45 29.88 -7.50 -13.15
CA VAL A 45 29.31 -7.76 -14.48
C VAL A 45 28.00 -8.51 -14.33
N VAL A 46 26.93 -7.96 -14.90
CA VAL A 46 25.57 -8.55 -14.91
C VAL A 46 25.21 -8.83 -16.37
N ASN A 47 25.01 -10.11 -16.72
CA ASN A 47 24.75 -10.57 -18.10
C ASN A 47 25.71 -9.96 -19.15
N GLY A 48 27.00 -9.86 -18.82
CA GLY A 48 28.04 -9.33 -19.71
C GLY A 48 28.18 -7.80 -19.69
N ALA A 49 27.32 -7.06 -18.99
CA ALA A 49 27.39 -5.62 -18.86
C ALA A 49 28.01 -5.21 -17.52
N THR A 50 28.97 -4.29 -17.53
CA THR A 50 29.54 -3.71 -16.31
C THR A 50 28.48 -2.88 -15.58
N THR A 51 28.41 -3.06 -14.28
CA THR A 51 27.41 -2.44 -13.42
C THR A 51 28.09 -1.73 -12.24
N ASP A 52 27.66 -0.52 -11.93
CA ASP A 52 28.18 0.25 -10.79
C ASP A 52 27.75 -0.39 -9.48
N VAL A 53 28.67 -0.40 -8.52
CA VAL A 53 28.45 -0.85 -7.15
C VAL A 53 28.45 0.36 -6.24
N TRP A 54 27.42 0.46 -5.42
CA TRP A 54 27.32 1.50 -4.41
C TRP A 54 28.35 1.28 -3.29
N ARG A 55 28.67 2.32 -2.54
CA ARG A 55 29.70 2.27 -1.45
C ARG A 55 29.42 1.21 -0.38
N THR A 56 28.17 0.76 -0.23
CA THR A 56 27.77 -0.33 0.68
C THR A 56 27.93 -1.73 0.09
N GLY A 57 28.28 -1.84 -1.19
CA GLY A 57 28.31 -3.09 -1.95
C GLY A 57 27.01 -3.36 -2.73
N ALA A 58 25.98 -2.61 -2.49
CA ALA A 58 24.71 -2.74 -3.21
C ALA A 58 24.83 -2.37 -4.69
N PHE A 59 24.10 -3.05 -5.56
CA PHE A 59 24.04 -2.73 -6.98
C PHE A 59 22.63 -2.80 -7.55
N LEU A 60 22.44 -2.11 -8.68
CA LEU A 60 21.23 -2.15 -9.49
C LEU A 60 21.62 -2.16 -10.98
N ALA A 61 21.12 -3.15 -11.70
CA ALA A 61 21.26 -3.26 -13.15
C ALA A 61 19.88 -3.40 -13.83
N MET A 62 19.77 -2.95 -15.07
CA MET A 62 18.62 -3.24 -15.93
C MET A 62 19.03 -4.28 -16.97
N VAL A 63 18.30 -5.39 -17.07
CA VAL A 63 18.60 -6.47 -18.02
C VAL A 63 17.41 -6.72 -18.95
N PRO A 64 17.67 -6.99 -20.24
CA PRO A 64 16.62 -7.47 -21.15
C PRO A 64 16.21 -8.89 -20.75
N VAL A 65 14.93 -9.21 -20.91
CA VAL A 65 14.36 -10.53 -20.64
C VAL A 65 13.38 -10.91 -21.76
N LYS A 66 13.02 -12.19 -21.82
CA LYS A 66 12.04 -12.71 -22.78
C LYS A 66 11.06 -13.65 -22.07
N PRO A 67 9.88 -13.87 -22.62
CA PRO A 67 8.94 -14.86 -22.11
C PRO A 67 9.59 -16.24 -21.93
N GLY A 68 9.21 -16.96 -20.89
CA GLY A 68 9.79 -18.25 -20.51
C GLY A 68 10.94 -18.12 -19.50
N THR A 69 11.79 -19.13 -19.43
CA THR A 69 12.91 -19.19 -18.49
C THR A 69 14.04 -18.27 -18.95
N ASN A 70 14.51 -17.43 -18.03
CA ASN A 70 15.66 -16.56 -18.18
C ASN A 70 16.76 -16.97 -17.20
N THR A 71 18.01 -16.82 -17.61
CA THR A 71 19.19 -17.03 -16.77
C THR A 71 19.90 -15.69 -16.56
N LEU A 72 20.15 -15.36 -15.32
CA LEU A 72 20.93 -14.21 -14.89
C LEU A 72 22.31 -14.71 -14.48
N ASN A 73 23.37 -14.13 -15.05
CA ASN A 73 24.76 -14.38 -14.69
C ASN A 73 25.34 -13.13 -14.07
N VAL A 74 25.82 -13.21 -12.82
CA VAL A 74 26.45 -12.12 -12.11
C VAL A 74 27.87 -12.52 -11.73
N MET A 75 28.85 -11.68 -12.00
CA MET A 75 30.26 -11.96 -11.77
C MET A 75 30.93 -10.76 -11.09
N CYS A 76 31.77 -11.01 -10.09
CA CYS A 76 32.62 -10.02 -9.47
C CYS A 76 33.95 -10.66 -9.09
N GLY A 77 35.00 -10.37 -9.86
CA GLY A 77 36.31 -11.01 -9.68
C GLY A 77 36.23 -12.52 -9.90
N LYS A 78 36.54 -13.30 -8.86
CA LYS A 78 36.46 -14.77 -8.90
C LYS A 78 35.08 -15.32 -8.49
N GLU A 79 34.21 -14.48 -7.95
CA GLU A 79 32.87 -14.87 -7.54
C GLU A 79 31.94 -14.85 -8.75
N SER A 80 31.09 -15.84 -8.86
CA SER A 80 30.03 -15.92 -9.87
C SER A 80 28.76 -16.48 -9.27
N LEU A 81 27.62 -15.99 -9.74
CA LEU A 81 26.29 -16.44 -9.34
C LEU A 81 25.41 -16.57 -10.57
N GLU A 82 24.77 -17.72 -10.71
CA GLU A 82 23.71 -17.95 -11.69
C GLU A 82 22.36 -17.92 -10.97
N ARG A 83 21.37 -17.30 -11.58
CA ARG A 83 20.00 -17.21 -11.08
C ARG A 83 19.04 -17.50 -12.22
N ARG A 84 18.07 -18.39 -12.00
CA ARG A 84 17.01 -18.69 -12.97
C ARG A 84 15.68 -18.14 -12.49
N PHE A 85 14.92 -17.54 -13.41
CA PHE A 85 13.60 -17.00 -13.15
C PHE A 85 12.74 -17.10 -14.42
N VAL A 86 11.43 -16.93 -14.26
CA VAL A 86 10.47 -17.09 -15.37
C VAL A 86 9.79 -15.75 -15.64
N VAL A 87 9.69 -15.39 -16.91
CA VAL A 87 8.85 -14.24 -17.35
C VAL A 87 7.60 -14.79 -18.01
N ALA A 88 6.44 -14.31 -17.57
CA ALA A 88 5.16 -14.76 -18.13
C ALA A 88 5.04 -14.44 -19.62
N GLU A 89 4.32 -15.29 -20.35
CA GLU A 89 3.88 -14.96 -21.70
C GLU A 89 2.96 -13.72 -21.66
N PRO A 90 3.03 -12.81 -22.66
CA PRO A 90 2.03 -11.77 -22.81
C PRO A 90 0.63 -12.41 -22.88
N PRO A 91 -0.35 -11.84 -22.20
CA PRO A 91 -1.72 -12.35 -22.25
C PRO A 91 -2.18 -12.36 -23.71
N LYS A 92 -2.74 -13.50 -24.15
CA LYS A 92 -3.29 -13.59 -25.52
C LYS A 92 -4.38 -12.52 -25.69
N PRO A 93 -4.38 -11.76 -26.79
CA PRO A 93 -5.44 -10.80 -27.07
C PRO A 93 -6.81 -11.48 -26.94
N GLY A 94 -7.69 -10.92 -26.12
CA GLY A 94 -9.04 -11.45 -25.89
C GLY A 94 -9.19 -12.56 -24.85
N SER A 95 -8.13 -12.98 -24.15
CA SER A 95 -8.21 -14.01 -23.10
C SER A 95 -8.85 -13.52 -21.80
N TRP A 96 -8.84 -12.21 -21.54
CA TRP A 96 -9.54 -11.59 -20.41
C TRP A 96 -10.62 -10.65 -20.93
N LYS A 97 -11.88 -10.95 -20.62
CA LYS A 97 -12.99 -10.05 -20.87
C LYS A 97 -13.30 -9.31 -19.57
N PRO A 98 -13.00 -8.02 -19.47
CA PRO A 98 -13.38 -7.24 -18.31
C PRO A 98 -14.89 -7.33 -18.10
N PHE A 99 -15.33 -7.33 -16.86
CA PHE A 99 -16.74 -7.24 -16.56
C PHE A 99 -17.31 -5.97 -17.20
N LYS A 100 -18.27 -6.13 -18.12
CA LYS A 100 -18.90 -4.97 -18.77
C LYS A 100 -19.76 -4.24 -17.72
N PRO A 101 -19.46 -2.97 -17.40
CA PRO A 101 -20.20 -2.24 -16.38
C PRO A 101 -21.71 -2.26 -16.63
N ILE A 102 -22.49 -2.46 -15.55
CA ILE A 102 -23.95 -2.32 -15.59
C ILE A 102 -24.28 -0.88 -15.20
N THR A 103 -24.71 -0.10 -16.17
CA THR A 103 -25.05 1.33 -15.98
C THR A 103 -26.54 1.61 -16.03
N SER A 104 -27.36 0.61 -16.36
CA SER A 104 -28.80 0.74 -16.50
C SER A 104 -29.54 -0.31 -15.64
N ALA A 105 -30.60 0.11 -14.99
CA ALA A 105 -31.54 -0.78 -14.28
C ALA A 105 -32.31 -1.74 -15.23
N LYS A 106 -32.21 -1.53 -16.53
CA LYS A 106 -32.82 -2.38 -17.57
C LYS A 106 -31.81 -3.35 -18.20
N ASP A 107 -30.58 -3.46 -17.65
CA ASP A 107 -29.59 -4.41 -18.13
C ASP A 107 -30.16 -5.84 -18.04
N PRO A 108 -30.13 -6.62 -19.13
CA PRO A 108 -30.75 -7.96 -19.17
C PRO A 108 -30.09 -8.96 -18.20
N ARG A 109 -28.87 -8.70 -17.75
CA ARG A 109 -28.16 -9.53 -16.75
C ARG A 109 -28.72 -9.38 -15.33
N LEU A 110 -29.57 -8.38 -15.09
CA LEU A 110 -30.16 -8.14 -13.77
C LEU A 110 -31.40 -8.97 -13.56
N GLY A 111 -31.41 -9.76 -12.50
CA GLY A 111 -32.58 -10.45 -12.00
C GLY A 111 -33.65 -9.49 -11.49
N LYS A 112 -34.79 -10.04 -11.02
CA LYS A 112 -35.88 -9.23 -10.46
C LYS A 112 -35.41 -8.49 -9.21
N PRO A 113 -35.56 -7.15 -9.15
CA PRO A 113 -35.17 -6.38 -7.98
C PRO A 113 -35.94 -6.81 -6.72
N SER A 114 -35.22 -6.88 -5.61
CA SER A 114 -35.73 -7.24 -4.29
C SER A 114 -35.09 -6.38 -3.20
N ALA A 115 -35.63 -6.45 -1.99
CA ALA A 115 -35.03 -5.83 -0.82
C ALA A 115 -33.93 -6.73 -0.25
N TRP A 116 -32.79 -6.15 0.04
CA TRP A 116 -31.65 -6.80 0.65
C TRP A 116 -31.20 -6.02 1.88
N ARG A 117 -30.75 -6.71 2.91
CA ARG A 117 -30.22 -6.12 4.12
C ARG A 117 -28.75 -6.46 4.28
N THR A 118 -27.94 -5.45 4.57
CA THR A 118 -26.51 -5.62 4.82
C THR A 118 -26.27 -6.40 6.12
N ARG A 119 -25.24 -7.24 6.10
CA ARG A 119 -24.74 -8.02 7.24
C ARG A 119 -23.39 -7.48 7.72
N GLY A 120 -22.93 -7.99 8.86
CA GLY A 120 -21.59 -7.78 9.34
C GLY A 120 -21.25 -6.31 9.64
N THR A 121 -19.97 -5.98 9.48
CA THR A 121 -19.44 -4.65 9.76
C THR A 121 -19.55 -3.74 8.55
N LEU A 122 -19.38 -2.42 8.76
CA LEU A 122 -19.29 -1.44 7.68
C LEU A 122 -18.25 -1.80 6.62
N PHE A 123 -17.08 -2.29 7.04
CA PHE A 123 -15.99 -2.66 6.11
C PHE A 123 -16.32 -3.88 5.23
N ALA A 124 -17.15 -4.80 5.73
CA ALA A 124 -17.62 -5.93 4.95
C ALA A 124 -18.64 -5.52 3.88
N ASN A 125 -19.33 -4.40 4.09
CA ASN A 125 -20.39 -3.88 3.21
C ASN A 125 -19.86 -2.86 2.20
N ARG A 126 -18.70 -3.13 1.64
CA ARG A 126 -18.03 -2.29 0.63
C ARG A 126 -18.67 -2.48 -0.75
N VAL A 127 -19.35 -1.45 -1.23
CA VAL A 127 -19.94 -1.39 -2.58
C VAL A 127 -18.85 -1.08 -3.60
N ARG A 128 -18.77 -1.88 -4.64
CA ARG A 128 -17.76 -1.77 -5.70
C ARG A 128 -18.37 -1.31 -7.03
N PRO A 129 -17.59 -0.66 -7.91
CA PRO A 129 -18.06 -0.25 -9.25
C PRO A 129 -18.27 -1.43 -10.20
N VAL A 130 -17.53 -2.52 -9.99
CA VAL A 130 -17.60 -3.78 -10.73
C VAL A 130 -17.43 -4.96 -9.76
N PRO A 131 -17.85 -6.18 -10.13
CA PRO A 131 -17.69 -7.38 -9.31
C PRO A 131 -16.22 -7.84 -9.24
N ASP A 132 -15.40 -7.14 -8.47
CA ASP A 132 -14.01 -7.46 -8.23
C ASP A 132 -13.55 -6.92 -6.84
N ASP A 133 -12.27 -7.04 -6.52
CA ASP A 133 -11.69 -6.47 -5.30
C ASP A 133 -11.12 -5.05 -5.47
N GLY A 134 -11.37 -4.42 -6.63
CA GLY A 134 -10.88 -3.10 -6.98
C GLY A 134 -11.45 -1.95 -6.13
N ASP A 135 -11.83 -0.88 -6.81
CA ASP A 135 -12.27 0.37 -6.19
C ASP A 135 -13.48 0.25 -5.26
N THR A 136 -13.69 1.28 -4.46
CA THR A 136 -14.85 1.41 -3.57
C THR A 136 -15.69 2.58 -4.01
N LEU A 137 -16.97 2.33 -4.30
CA LEU A 137 -17.96 3.38 -4.55
C LEU A 137 -18.51 3.93 -3.24
N HIS A 138 -18.81 3.04 -2.28
CA HIS A 138 -19.49 3.39 -1.05
C HIS A 138 -19.35 2.29 0.01
N TYR A 139 -19.56 2.65 1.28
CA TYR A 139 -19.74 1.72 2.38
C TYR A 139 -21.17 1.79 2.91
N LEU A 140 -21.76 0.65 3.21
CA LEU A 140 -23.09 0.58 3.79
C LEU A 140 -23.05 0.17 5.25
N PRO A 141 -23.78 0.86 6.14
CA PRO A 141 -23.88 0.47 7.55
C PRO A 141 -24.43 -0.96 7.69
N PRO A 142 -24.17 -1.63 8.81
CA PRO A 142 -24.87 -2.86 9.17
C PRO A 142 -26.40 -2.66 9.18
N GLN A 143 -27.17 -3.71 8.84
CA GLN A 143 -28.63 -3.70 8.84
C GLN A 143 -29.29 -2.68 7.90
N PHE A 144 -28.55 -2.08 6.98
CA PHE A 144 -29.09 -1.15 5.99
C PHE A 144 -29.87 -1.89 4.89
N THR A 145 -31.11 -1.48 4.65
CA THR A 145 -31.93 -2.08 3.59
C THR A 145 -31.71 -1.35 2.26
N VAL A 146 -31.34 -2.09 1.24
CA VAL A 146 -31.01 -1.59 -0.10
C VAL A 146 -31.82 -2.35 -1.17
N ARG A 147 -32.11 -1.68 -2.29
CA ARG A 147 -32.61 -2.33 -3.50
C ARG A 147 -31.47 -3.09 -4.14
N GLY A 148 -31.66 -4.38 -4.46
CA GLY A 148 -30.66 -5.18 -5.13
C GLY A 148 -31.25 -6.20 -6.07
N ALA A 149 -30.43 -6.70 -7.01
CA ALA A 149 -30.76 -7.78 -7.91
C ALA A 149 -29.55 -8.70 -8.10
N GLU A 150 -29.79 -9.97 -8.25
CA GLU A 150 -28.77 -10.95 -8.64
C GLU A 150 -28.25 -10.62 -10.04
N VAL A 151 -26.97 -10.87 -10.30
CA VAL A 151 -26.35 -10.61 -11.60
C VAL A 151 -26.05 -11.95 -12.27
N GLU A 152 -26.68 -12.20 -13.42
CA GLU A 152 -26.50 -13.43 -14.18
C GLU A 152 -25.03 -13.71 -14.51
N GLY A 153 -24.62 -14.97 -14.31
CA GLY A 153 -23.26 -15.42 -14.54
C GLY A 153 -22.24 -14.99 -13.49
N THR A 154 -22.69 -14.45 -12.35
CA THR A 154 -21.85 -14.08 -11.20
C THR A 154 -22.53 -14.40 -9.88
N ASP A 155 -21.76 -14.43 -8.78
CA ASP A 155 -22.30 -14.52 -7.41
C ASP A 155 -22.62 -13.14 -6.79
N TRP A 156 -22.46 -12.07 -7.55
CA TRP A 156 -22.57 -10.70 -7.05
C TRP A 156 -24.01 -10.19 -7.10
N ILE A 157 -24.32 -9.31 -6.17
CA ILE A 157 -25.58 -8.59 -6.11
C ILE A 157 -25.36 -7.15 -6.55
N ALA A 158 -26.02 -6.74 -7.63
CA ALA A 158 -26.09 -5.34 -8.00
C ALA A 158 -26.99 -4.60 -7.00
N VAL A 159 -26.54 -3.46 -6.48
CA VAL A 159 -27.27 -2.63 -5.52
C VAL A 159 -27.42 -1.20 -6.04
N TRP A 160 -28.57 -0.57 -5.79
CA TRP A 160 -28.87 0.80 -6.20
C TRP A 160 -28.75 1.74 -5.02
N ILE A 161 -27.90 2.75 -5.13
CA ILE A 161 -27.66 3.74 -4.09
C ILE A 161 -27.47 5.10 -4.72
N GLY A 162 -28.37 6.06 -4.39
CA GLY A 162 -28.30 7.42 -4.90
C GLY A 162 -28.32 7.52 -6.43
N GLY A 163 -29.09 6.64 -7.09
CA GLY A 163 -29.16 6.58 -8.56
C GLY A 163 -27.97 5.90 -9.26
N LYS A 164 -26.99 5.43 -8.50
CA LYS A 164 -25.83 4.66 -9.01
C LYS A 164 -26.02 3.17 -8.77
N ILE A 165 -25.43 2.36 -9.64
CA ILE A 165 -25.35 0.90 -9.49
C ILE A 165 -23.95 0.53 -9.04
N GLY A 166 -23.87 -0.26 -7.97
CA GLY A 166 -22.64 -0.87 -7.52
C GLY A 166 -22.87 -2.32 -7.13
N PHE A 167 -21.85 -3.02 -6.66
CA PHE A 167 -21.88 -4.46 -6.44
C PHE A 167 -21.43 -4.81 -5.02
N LEU A 168 -22.12 -5.77 -4.41
CA LEU A 168 -21.74 -6.39 -3.14
C LEU A 168 -21.66 -7.91 -3.29
N PRO A 169 -20.73 -8.59 -2.62
CA PRO A 169 -20.71 -10.04 -2.59
C PRO A 169 -21.92 -10.57 -1.78
N PRO A 170 -22.44 -11.76 -2.09
CA PRO A 170 -23.62 -12.32 -1.42
C PRO A 170 -23.42 -12.49 0.09
N ALA A 171 -22.19 -12.75 0.54
CA ALA A 171 -21.84 -12.86 1.95
C ALA A 171 -22.15 -11.58 2.77
N SER A 172 -22.16 -10.42 2.11
CA SER A 172 -22.46 -9.12 2.73
C SER A 172 -23.96 -8.83 2.86
N LEU A 173 -24.83 -9.68 2.32
CA LEU A 173 -26.25 -9.38 2.17
C LEU A 173 -27.15 -10.54 2.62
N VAL A 174 -28.39 -10.21 3.01
CA VAL A 174 -29.50 -11.16 3.17
C VAL A 174 -30.71 -10.61 2.45
N LYS A 175 -31.36 -11.47 1.65
CA LYS A 175 -32.60 -11.13 0.99
C LYS A 175 -33.74 -11.01 2.04
N THR A 176 -34.52 -9.94 1.95
CA THR A 176 -35.60 -9.64 2.93
C THR A 176 -36.93 -9.49 2.20
N PRO A 177 -37.56 -10.60 1.78
CA PRO A 177 -38.74 -10.57 0.91
C PRO A 177 -39.99 -9.93 1.56
N ALA A 178 -40.05 -9.90 2.88
CA ALA A 178 -41.14 -9.27 3.62
C ALA A 178 -41.03 -7.73 3.74
N VAL A 179 -39.94 -7.14 3.25
CA VAL A 179 -39.69 -5.71 3.30
C VAL A 179 -39.94 -5.09 1.92
N PRO A 180 -40.65 -3.95 1.82
CA PRO A 180 -40.82 -3.25 0.55
C PRO A 180 -39.48 -2.97 -0.12
N VAL A 181 -39.40 -3.16 -1.45
CA VAL A 181 -38.19 -2.90 -2.22
C VAL A 181 -37.90 -1.39 -2.20
N PRO A 182 -36.72 -0.93 -1.68
CA PRO A 182 -36.40 0.49 -1.64
C PRO A 182 -36.36 1.12 -3.02
N SER A 183 -36.56 2.44 -3.10
CA SER A 183 -36.36 3.21 -4.34
C SER A 183 -34.92 3.06 -4.84
N ALA A 184 -34.73 3.00 -6.16
CA ALA A 184 -33.40 3.03 -6.79
C ALA A 184 -32.62 4.31 -6.48
N ASN A 185 -33.32 5.41 -6.19
CA ASN A 185 -32.75 6.72 -5.87
C ASN A 185 -32.62 6.97 -4.36
N LYS A 186 -32.85 5.94 -3.52
CA LYS A 186 -32.61 6.08 -2.08
C LYS A 186 -31.19 6.61 -1.84
N PRO A 187 -31.05 7.73 -1.08
CA PRO A 187 -29.74 8.30 -0.82
C PRO A 187 -28.79 7.27 -0.19
N ALA A 188 -27.54 7.33 -0.55
CA ALA A 188 -26.51 6.61 0.20
C ALA A 188 -26.47 7.18 1.63
N PRO A 189 -26.39 6.34 2.67
CA PRO A 189 -26.11 6.83 4.01
C PRO A 189 -24.74 7.49 3.98
N ASP A 190 -24.61 8.60 4.69
CA ASP A 190 -23.26 9.17 4.90
C ASP A 190 -22.45 8.20 5.77
N PRO A 191 -21.39 7.57 5.27
CA PRO A 191 -20.56 6.69 6.09
C PRO A 191 -19.95 7.45 7.27
N ALA A 192 -19.72 8.76 7.12
CA ALA A 192 -19.21 9.61 8.17
C ALA A 192 -20.22 9.82 9.33
N ALA A 193 -21.52 9.73 9.07
CA ALA A 193 -22.55 9.82 10.10
C ALA A 193 -22.52 8.62 11.07
N CYS A 194 -21.90 7.50 10.69
CA CYS A 194 -21.75 6.31 11.55
C CYS A 194 -20.55 6.41 12.49
N PHE A 195 -19.76 7.49 12.42
CA PHE A 195 -18.48 7.62 13.10
C PHE A 195 -18.30 9.00 13.71
N PRO A 196 -17.47 9.13 14.78
CA PRO A 196 -17.07 10.42 15.26
C PRO A 196 -16.54 11.28 14.11
N SER A 197 -16.90 12.54 14.08
CA SER A 197 -16.30 13.50 13.15
C SER A 197 -14.76 13.48 13.31
N ALA A 198 -14.05 13.85 12.25
CA ALA A 198 -12.62 14.14 12.33
C ALA A 198 -12.35 15.05 13.55
N PRO A 199 -11.16 14.96 14.18
CA PRO A 199 -10.89 15.73 15.40
C PRO A 199 -11.26 17.19 15.14
N PRO A 200 -12.05 17.80 16.03
CA PRO A 200 -12.44 19.20 15.85
C PRO A 200 -11.17 20.04 15.85
N ARG A 201 -11.12 21.02 14.96
CA ARG A 201 -10.02 21.99 14.93
C ARG A 201 -9.90 22.66 16.30
N GLY A 202 -8.67 22.89 16.76
CA GLY A 202 -8.42 23.58 18.02
C GLY A 202 -8.43 22.71 19.28
N VAL A 203 -8.57 21.39 19.16
CA VAL A 203 -8.35 20.51 20.32
C VAL A 203 -6.85 20.32 20.59
N PRO A 204 -6.45 20.13 21.86
CA PRO A 204 -5.05 19.88 22.19
C PRO A 204 -4.62 18.50 21.66
N PRO A 205 -3.34 18.32 21.29
CA PRO A 205 -2.82 17.02 20.82
C PRO A 205 -3.12 15.86 21.77
N SER A 206 -3.16 16.11 23.08
CA SER A 206 -3.45 15.10 24.11
C SER A 206 -4.87 14.52 24.04
N ALA A 207 -5.77 15.17 23.33
CA ALA A 207 -7.13 14.67 23.09
C ALA A 207 -7.25 13.87 21.78
N VAL A 208 -6.17 13.78 20.97
CA VAL A 208 -6.16 13.12 19.67
C VAL A 208 -5.47 11.77 19.75
N ARG A 209 -6.13 10.73 19.25
CA ARG A 209 -5.66 9.34 19.21
C ARG A 209 -5.23 8.97 17.80
N ILE A 210 -3.98 8.55 17.64
CA ILE A 210 -3.38 8.23 16.35
C ILE A 210 -2.99 6.75 16.32
N LEU A 211 -3.40 6.03 15.28
CA LEU A 211 -2.92 4.69 15.00
C LEU A 211 -1.83 4.75 13.94
N VAL A 212 -0.62 4.30 14.29
CA VAL A 212 0.50 4.14 13.36
C VAL A 212 0.56 2.68 12.93
N ASP A 213 0.61 2.44 11.62
CA ASP A 213 0.56 1.11 11.03
C ASP A 213 1.86 0.82 10.27
N PRO A 214 2.82 0.08 10.85
CA PRO A 214 3.96 -0.42 10.08
C PRO A 214 3.47 -1.40 9.02
N GLY A 215 3.62 -1.08 7.73
CA GLY A 215 3.20 -1.94 6.64
C GLY A 215 3.88 -3.31 6.67
N HIS A 216 3.23 -4.33 6.09
CA HIS A 216 3.72 -5.73 6.05
C HIS A 216 3.89 -6.35 7.45
N GLY A 217 4.73 -7.40 7.57
CA GLY A 217 5.02 -8.10 8.84
C GLY A 217 4.92 -9.62 8.70
N GLY A 218 5.59 -10.35 9.60
CA GLY A 218 5.59 -11.82 9.59
C GLY A 218 6.00 -12.41 8.25
N SER A 219 5.12 -13.22 7.66
CA SER A 219 5.33 -13.85 6.35
C SER A 219 5.24 -12.88 5.15
N ASP A 220 4.65 -11.70 5.33
CA ASP A 220 4.64 -10.66 4.31
C ASP A 220 5.86 -9.75 4.48
N THR A 221 6.88 -9.99 3.66
CA THR A 221 8.15 -9.25 3.72
C THR A 221 8.04 -7.84 3.14
N GLY A 222 7.04 -7.57 2.31
CA GLY A 222 7.05 -6.42 1.40
C GLY A 222 8.15 -6.57 0.35
N ALA A 223 8.61 -5.47 -0.19
CA ALA A 223 9.70 -5.41 -1.14
C ALA A 223 11.06 -5.76 -0.49
N LEU A 224 12.03 -6.12 -1.32
CA LEU A 224 13.40 -6.39 -0.91
C LEU A 224 14.35 -5.28 -1.33
N SER A 225 15.30 -4.98 -0.47
CA SER A 225 16.44 -4.12 -0.77
C SER A 225 17.56 -4.90 -1.48
N PRO A 226 18.61 -4.23 -2.02
CA PRO A 226 19.74 -4.91 -2.63
C PRO A 226 20.46 -5.92 -1.74
N HIS A 227 20.59 -5.63 -0.44
CA HIS A 227 21.15 -6.60 0.53
C HIS A 227 20.16 -7.67 1.00
N GLY A 228 18.92 -7.68 0.46
CA GLY A 228 17.88 -8.64 0.84
C GLY A 228 17.14 -8.29 2.12
N TRP A 229 17.29 -7.08 2.66
CA TRP A 229 16.49 -6.64 3.80
C TRP A 229 15.05 -6.39 3.38
N CYS A 230 14.13 -6.72 4.29
CA CYS A 230 12.70 -6.67 4.01
C CYS A 230 12.12 -5.29 4.30
N GLU A 231 11.18 -4.85 3.47
CA GLU A 231 10.44 -3.61 3.68
C GLU A 231 9.73 -3.58 5.04
N LYS A 232 9.20 -4.72 5.51
CA LYS A 232 8.54 -4.85 6.81
C LYS A 232 9.39 -4.35 7.98
N ASP A 233 10.72 -4.54 7.91
CA ASP A 233 11.66 -4.23 9.00
C ASP A 233 11.95 -2.72 9.03
N VAL A 234 12.22 -2.11 7.90
CA VAL A 234 12.42 -0.66 7.82
C VAL A 234 11.12 0.11 8.09
N ASN A 235 9.96 -0.44 7.68
CA ASN A 235 8.66 0.13 8.02
C ASN A 235 8.43 0.14 9.53
N LEU A 236 8.78 -0.94 10.23
CA LEU A 236 8.67 -1.02 11.69
C LEU A 236 9.60 -0.01 12.38
N SER A 237 10.86 0.09 11.91
CA SER A 237 11.82 1.06 12.44
C SER A 237 11.35 2.49 12.26
N GLN A 238 10.94 2.87 11.04
CA GLN A 238 10.42 4.21 10.75
C GLN A 238 9.13 4.52 11.52
N ALA A 239 8.22 3.53 11.64
CA ALA A 239 6.96 3.70 12.35
C ALA A 239 7.18 3.90 13.87
N ARG A 240 8.17 3.23 14.47
CA ARG A 240 8.57 3.47 15.86
C ARG A 240 9.08 4.89 16.07
N ALA A 241 9.92 5.39 15.15
CA ALA A 241 10.38 6.78 15.19
C ALA A 241 9.21 7.77 15.08
N ILE A 242 8.25 7.51 14.19
CA ILE A 242 7.02 8.32 14.02
C ILE A 242 6.17 8.28 15.29
N ARG A 243 5.93 7.10 15.88
CA ARG A 243 5.24 6.96 17.16
C ARG A 243 5.86 7.85 18.23
N ASP A 244 7.18 7.79 18.36
CA ASP A 244 7.90 8.51 19.42
C ASP A 244 7.86 10.03 19.18
N ALA A 245 7.96 10.49 17.93
CA ALA A 245 7.81 11.90 17.57
C ALA A 245 6.39 12.41 17.84
N LEU A 246 5.36 11.63 17.50
CA LEU A 246 3.95 11.96 17.78
C LEU A 246 3.68 12.01 19.29
N ARG A 247 4.18 11.06 20.06
CA ARG A 247 4.07 11.07 21.55
C ARG A 247 4.77 12.28 22.14
N LYS A 248 5.96 12.63 21.64
CA LYS A 248 6.69 13.84 22.04
C LYS A 248 5.90 15.12 21.72
N ALA A 249 5.12 15.14 20.65
CA ALA A 249 4.22 16.23 20.28
C ALA A 249 2.91 16.24 21.10
N GLY A 250 2.72 15.29 22.02
CA GLY A 250 1.60 15.21 22.96
C GLY A 250 0.44 14.32 22.53
N PHE A 251 0.50 13.65 21.38
CA PHE A 251 -0.55 12.75 20.90
C PHE A 251 -0.60 11.42 21.66
N GLN A 252 -1.81 10.83 21.74
CA GLN A 252 -1.99 9.46 22.18
C GLN A 252 -1.76 8.53 20.98
N VAL A 253 -0.80 7.60 21.07
CA VAL A 253 -0.41 6.77 19.91
C VAL A 253 -0.44 5.31 20.24
N LEU A 254 -1.19 4.53 19.42
CA LEU A 254 -1.13 3.08 19.31
C LEU A 254 -0.43 2.66 18.02
N MET A 255 -0.01 1.41 17.95
CA MET A 255 0.52 0.81 16.74
C MET A 255 -0.27 -0.46 16.39
N THR A 256 -0.41 -0.77 15.09
CA THR A 256 -1.03 -2.03 14.65
C THR A 256 -0.15 -3.23 14.95
N ARG A 257 1.15 -3.06 14.96
CA ARG A 257 2.19 -4.00 15.43
C ARG A 257 3.39 -3.23 15.97
N ASP A 258 4.05 -3.78 16.94
CA ASP A 258 5.35 -3.28 17.49
C ASP A 258 6.40 -4.40 17.52
N ASP A 259 6.17 -5.44 16.72
CA ASP A 259 7.03 -6.60 16.50
C ASP A 259 6.91 -7.10 15.06
N ASP A 260 7.44 -8.28 14.74
CA ASP A 260 7.30 -8.90 13.41
C ASP A 260 5.99 -9.69 13.24
N SER A 261 4.93 -9.36 13.96
CA SER A 261 3.60 -9.94 13.71
C SER A 261 2.99 -9.44 12.40
N PHE A 262 2.03 -10.22 11.88
CA PHE A 262 1.30 -9.90 10.64
C PHE A 262 -0.17 -9.61 10.92
N PRO A 263 -0.55 -8.37 11.23
CA PRO A 263 -1.95 -7.96 11.16
C PRO A 263 -2.44 -8.05 9.71
N THR A 264 -3.58 -8.72 9.50
CA THR A 264 -4.13 -8.85 8.15
C THR A 264 -4.48 -7.49 7.55
N LEU A 265 -4.50 -7.40 6.22
CA LEU A 265 -4.73 -6.15 5.50
C LEU A 265 -5.98 -5.39 5.98
N TYR A 266 -7.06 -6.10 6.30
CA TYR A 266 -8.33 -5.49 6.74
C TYR A 266 -8.44 -5.33 8.26
N SER A 267 -7.63 -6.02 9.06
CA SER A 267 -7.61 -5.82 10.52
C SER A 267 -6.97 -4.48 10.91
N ARG A 268 -6.06 -3.96 10.10
CA ARG A 268 -5.36 -2.67 10.34
C ARG A 268 -6.33 -1.48 10.41
N PRO A 269 -7.13 -1.17 9.37
CA PRO A 269 -8.11 -0.08 9.45
C PRO A 269 -9.29 -0.42 10.38
N LYS A 270 -9.59 -1.71 10.61
CA LYS A 270 -10.60 -2.12 11.58
C LYS A 270 -10.18 -1.77 13.00
N LEU A 271 -8.91 -1.94 13.36
CA LEU A 271 -8.38 -1.57 14.67
C LEU A 271 -8.55 -0.06 14.93
N ALA A 272 -8.33 0.78 13.90
CA ALA A 272 -8.56 2.22 14.02
C ALA A 272 -10.01 2.56 14.39
N TYR A 273 -10.96 1.79 13.87
CA TYR A 273 -12.38 1.92 14.21
C TYR A 273 -12.70 1.40 15.61
N ASP A 274 -12.29 0.16 15.92
CA ASP A 274 -12.61 -0.51 17.19
C ASP A 274 -12.03 0.26 18.38
N GLU A 275 -10.86 0.85 18.22
CA GLU A 275 -10.16 1.63 19.24
C GLU A 275 -10.50 3.13 19.21
N HIS A 276 -11.49 3.54 18.41
CA HIS A 276 -11.92 4.96 18.30
C HIS A 276 -10.75 5.91 18.02
N MET A 277 -9.94 5.58 17.02
CA MET A 277 -8.83 6.44 16.60
C MET A 277 -9.31 7.62 15.76
N ASP A 278 -8.68 8.78 15.94
CA ASP A 278 -8.97 10.00 15.18
C ASP A 278 -8.18 10.07 13.88
N VAL A 279 -7.02 9.41 13.81
CA VAL A 279 -6.10 9.41 12.66
C VAL A 279 -5.48 8.05 12.47
N PHE A 280 -5.32 7.64 11.21
CA PHE A 280 -4.58 6.43 10.82
C PHE A 280 -3.45 6.78 9.85
N ILE A 281 -2.23 6.35 10.16
CA ILE A 281 -1.02 6.60 9.37
C ILE A 281 -0.32 5.27 9.11
N SER A 282 -0.40 4.75 7.87
CA SER A 282 0.36 3.59 7.44
C SER A 282 1.73 4.01 6.90
N VAL A 283 2.76 3.24 7.21
CA VAL A 283 4.17 3.55 6.92
C VAL A 283 4.75 2.48 6.03
N HIS A 284 5.19 2.88 4.85
CA HIS A 284 5.74 2.03 3.81
C HIS A 284 7.00 2.63 3.18
N HIS A 285 7.77 1.77 2.51
CA HIS A 285 8.82 2.14 1.59
C HIS A 285 8.51 1.53 0.24
N ASN A 286 8.47 2.39 -0.77
CA ASN A 286 8.05 2.03 -2.12
C ASN A 286 9.03 1.06 -2.79
N ALA A 287 8.54 0.39 -3.83
CA ALA A 287 9.34 -0.31 -4.82
C ALA A 287 8.67 -0.16 -6.19
N CYS A 288 9.47 -0.12 -7.25
CA CYS A 288 8.88 -0.03 -8.57
C CYS A 288 8.48 -1.41 -9.13
N ARG A 289 7.66 -1.38 -10.19
CA ARG A 289 7.35 -2.56 -10.97
C ARG A 289 8.62 -3.13 -11.61
N ALA A 290 8.63 -4.42 -11.87
CA ALA A 290 9.78 -5.15 -12.42
C ALA A 290 10.33 -4.55 -13.72
N ASP A 291 9.46 -3.93 -14.55
CA ASP A 291 9.78 -3.36 -15.86
C ASP A 291 10.33 -1.91 -15.81
N ARG A 292 10.42 -1.32 -14.63
CA ARG A 292 10.86 0.08 -14.45
C ARG A 292 12.25 0.17 -13.86
N ASN A 293 12.98 1.20 -14.24
CA ASN A 293 14.22 1.54 -13.58
C ASN A 293 13.91 2.31 -12.28
N PRO A 294 14.26 1.77 -11.10
CA PRO A 294 13.98 2.44 -9.83
C PRO A 294 14.54 3.87 -9.74
N ARG A 295 15.71 4.14 -10.33
CA ARG A 295 16.32 5.49 -10.33
C ARG A 295 15.50 6.52 -11.08
N GLU A 296 14.85 6.12 -12.18
CA GLU A 296 14.03 7.02 -13.00
C GLU A 296 12.69 7.36 -12.36
N VAL A 297 12.17 6.44 -11.54
CA VAL A 297 10.83 6.57 -10.94
C VAL A 297 10.85 6.93 -9.46
N ARG A 298 12.02 7.03 -8.82
CA ARG A 298 12.17 7.35 -7.40
C ARG A 298 11.44 8.63 -7.02
N HIS A 299 10.60 8.54 -6.00
CA HIS A 299 9.87 9.68 -5.42
C HIS A 299 9.41 9.38 -3.99
N THR A 300 9.07 10.43 -3.24
CA THR A 300 8.29 10.33 -2.01
C THR A 300 6.86 10.78 -2.27
N THR A 301 5.89 10.12 -1.66
CA THR A 301 4.47 10.43 -1.81
C THR A 301 3.66 9.96 -0.60
N THR A 302 2.51 10.58 -0.37
CA THR A 302 1.54 10.11 0.63
C THR A 302 0.20 9.87 -0.05
N TYR A 303 -0.33 8.67 0.09
CA TYR A 303 -1.61 8.28 -0.50
C TYR A 303 -2.76 8.40 0.49
N ALA A 304 -3.95 8.70 -0.04
CA ALA A 304 -5.22 8.60 0.67
C ALA A 304 -6.31 8.07 -0.26
N SER A 305 -7.39 7.53 0.30
CA SER A 305 -8.50 6.99 -0.51
C SER A 305 -9.73 7.91 -0.55
N ASN A 306 -9.75 8.98 0.21
CA ASN A 306 -10.86 9.93 0.29
C ASN A 306 -10.37 11.35 0.65
N GLU A 307 -11.24 12.33 0.55
CA GLU A 307 -10.89 13.76 0.78
C GLU A 307 -10.38 14.05 2.19
N ARG A 308 -10.93 13.38 3.22
CA ARG A 308 -10.49 13.56 4.61
C ARG A 308 -9.04 13.12 4.80
N GLY A 309 -8.72 11.94 4.29
CA GLY A 309 -7.35 11.42 4.30
C GLY A 309 -6.43 12.24 3.41
N LEU A 310 -6.92 12.78 2.27
CA LEU A 310 -6.11 13.57 1.35
C LEU A 310 -5.63 14.89 1.98
N ALA A 311 -6.47 15.55 2.76
CA ALA A 311 -6.08 16.76 3.50
C ALA A 311 -4.95 16.48 4.51
N LEU A 312 -5.07 15.37 5.27
CA LEU A 312 -4.02 14.89 6.17
C LEU A 312 -2.73 14.54 5.40
N ALA A 313 -2.87 13.75 4.32
CA ALA A 313 -1.76 13.35 3.47
C ALA A 313 -1.01 14.54 2.89
N ALA A 314 -1.71 15.59 2.45
CA ALA A 314 -1.11 16.80 1.90
C ALA A 314 -0.29 17.58 2.95
N ALA A 315 -0.81 17.70 4.16
CA ALA A 315 -0.09 18.38 5.25
C ALA A 315 1.19 17.62 5.65
N ILE A 316 1.10 16.29 5.78
CA ILE A 316 2.25 15.43 6.09
C ILE A 316 3.26 15.46 4.94
N GLN A 317 2.82 15.25 3.69
CA GLN A 317 3.71 15.18 2.53
C GLN A 317 4.48 16.48 2.30
N LYS A 318 3.86 17.61 2.56
CA LYS A 318 4.54 18.93 2.51
C LYS A 318 5.74 18.98 3.45
N ARG A 319 5.61 18.43 4.66
CA ARG A 319 6.69 18.39 5.66
C ARG A 319 7.76 17.36 5.32
N ILE A 320 7.36 16.18 4.85
CA ILE A 320 8.30 15.13 4.39
C ILE A 320 9.15 15.66 3.23
N ALA A 321 8.56 16.29 2.24
CA ALA A 321 9.28 16.84 1.09
C ALA A 321 10.33 17.89 1.51
N ALA A 322 10.07 18.66 2.55
CA ALA A 322 11.02 19.66 3.04
C ALA A 322 12.27 19.05 3.71
N VAL A 323 12.17 17.85 4.26
CA VAL A 323 13.30 17.15 4.92
C VAL A 323 13.97 16.11 4.03
N LEU A 324 13.39 15.84 2.86
CA LEU A 324 13.92 14.93 1.83
C LEU A 324 14.10 15.69 0.49
N PRO A 325 14.96 16.74 0.43
CA PRO A 325 15.06 17.60 -0.75
C PRO A 325 15.66 16.88 -1.96
N ASP A 326 16.42 15.80 -1.75
CA ASP A 326 17.09 15.03 -2.80
C ASP A 326 16.17 13.99 -3.46
N ILE A 327 14.93 13.85 -2.98
CA ILE A 327 13.95 12.92 -3.53
C ILE A 327 12.82 13.72 -4.18
N LYS A 328 12.45 13.33 -5.41
CA LYS A 328 11.32 13.94 -6.11
C LYS A 328 10.07 13.86 -5.23
N ASN A 329 9.45 14.98 -4.94
CA ASN A 329 8.17 15.03 -4.26
C ASN A 329 7.03 14.83 -5.29
N SER A 330 6.29 13.74 -5.17
CA SER A 330 5.11 13.47 -5.99
C SER A 330 3.80 13.98 -5.35
N GLY A 331 3.89 14.62 -4.18
CA GLY A 331 2.73 15.20 -3.51
C GLY A 331 1.83 14.16 -2.82
N ALA A 332 0.71 14.64 -2.32
CA ALA A 332 -0.37 13.77 -1.84
C ALA A 332 -1.23 13.33 -3.02
N GLN A 333 -1.56 12.04 -3.09
CA GLN A 333 -2.31 11.48 -4.20
C GLN A 333 -3.50 10.63 -3.73
N THR A 334 -4.56 10.63 -4.52
CA THR A 334 -5.69 9.73 -4.30
C THR A 334 -5.39 8.36 -4.91
N LYS A 335 -5.45 7.32 -4.06
CA LYS A 335 -5.30 5.93 -4.49
C LYS A 335 -6.17 5.02 -3.62
N SER A 336 -6.88 4.08 -4.25
CA SER A 336 -7.75 3.14 -3.55
C SER A 336 -6.95 2.04 -2.86
N LEU A 337 -6.28 2.38 -1.76
CA LEU A 337 -5.52 1.43 -0.93
C LEU A 337 -6.40 0.89 0.20
N ALA A 338 -6.36 -0.41 0.43
CA ALA A 338 -7.24 -1.10 1.38
C ALA A 338 -7.19 -0.47 2.79
N VAL A 339 -5.99 -0.17 3.27
CA VAL A 339 -5.78 0.42 4.61
C VAL A 339 -6.27 1.87 4.72
N CYS A 340 -6.32 2.61 3.61
CA CYS A 340 -6.78 4.01 3.57
C CYS A 340 -8.28 4.14 3.29
N ARG A 341 -9.00 3.05 3.01
CA ARG A 341 -10.43 3.07 2.67
C ARG A 341 -11.36 3.25 3.87
N ASN A 342 -10.82 3.46 5.07
CA ASN A 342 -11.63 3.72 6.25
C ASN A 342 -12.43 5.02 6.07
N PRO A 343 -13.77 4.98 6.00
CA PRO A 343 -14.55 6.19 5.80
C PRO A 343 -14.71 7.01 7.08
N ALA A 344 -14.42 6.41 8.22
CA ALA A 344 -14.60 6.97 9.55
C ALA A 344 -13.41 7.79 10.01
N VAL A 345 -12.21 7.30 9.69
CA VAL A 345 -10.96 7.82 10.22
C VAL A 345 -10.15 8.40 9.06
N PRO A 346 -9.75 9.68 9.09
CA PRO A 346 -8.78 10.23 8.17
C PRO A 346 -7.55 9.33 8.11
N SER A 347 -7.29 8.73 6.94
CA SER A 347 -6.30 7.67 6.77
C SER A 347 -5.37 8.01 5.62
N CYS A 348 -4.08 7.87 5.84
CA CYS A 348 -3.06 8.02 4.80
C CYS A 348 -2.01 6.91 4.88
N LEU A 349 -1.31 6.71 3.76
CA LEU A 349 -0.18 5.79 3.62
C LEU A 349 1.00 6.56 3.07
N LEU A 350 2.08 6.55 3.84
CA LEU A 350 3.37 7.16 3.47
C LEU A 350 4.18 6.17 2.63
N GLU A 351 4.69 6.62 1.49
CA GLU A 351 5.77 5.97 0.75
C GLU A 351 7.01 6.85 0.87
N VAL A 352 7.84 6.55 1.87
CA VAL A 352 8.93 7.46 2.27
C VAL A 352 10.01 7.52 1.19
N ASP A 353 10.45 6.38 0.67
CA ASP A 353 11.48 6.25 -0.36
C ASP A 353 11.39 4.89 -1.05
N PHE A 354 12.25 4.59 -2.03
CA PHE A 354 12.28 3.35 -2.79
C PHE A 354 13.30 2.36 -2.22
N ILE A 355 12.88 1.37 -1.43
CA ILE A 355 13.79 0.42 -0.76
C ILE A 355 14.68 -0.39 -1.74
N ASN A 356 14.25 -0.57 -2.98
CA ASN A 356 14.98 -1.32 -4.00
C ASN A 356 16.07 -0.53 -4.73
N LEU A 357 16.52 0.60 -4.15
CA LEU A 357 17.65 1.39 -4.62
C LEU A 357 18.83 1.30 -3.64
N PRO A 358 20.07 1.12 -4.11
CA PRO A 358 21.27 1.10 -3.25
C PRO A 358 21.38 2.30 -2.31
N GLU A 359 21.21 3.50 -2.85
CA GLU A 359 21.29 4.76 -2.10
C GLU A 359 20.10 4.96 -1.14
N ALA A 360 18.92 4.48 -1.49
CA ALA A 360 17.74 4.59 -0.65
C ALA A 360 17.72 3.54 0.46
N GLU A 361 18.23 2.34 0.19
CA GLU A 361 18.41 1.30 1.21
C GLU A 361 19.25 1.83 2.37
N GLU A 362 20.43 2.37 2.08
CA GLU A 362 21.32 2.95 3.09
C GLU A 362 20.63 4.08 3.87
N ALA A 363 20.01 5.02 3.13
CA ALA A 363 19.33 6.16 3.71
C ALA A 363 18.12 5.78 4.57
N SER A 364 17.41 4.70 4.23
CA SER A 364 16.22 4.26 4.98
C SER A 364 16.56 3.72 6.37
N TRP A 365 17.77 3.23 6.58
CA TRP A 365 18.28 2.78 7.88
C TRP A 365 19.04 3.85 8.67
N ASP A 366 19.24 5.05 8.10
CA ASP A 366 19.88 6.16 8.83
C ASP A 366 18.95 6.67 9.95
N PRO A 367 19.33 6.57 11.23
CA PRO A 367 18.50 7.00 12.36
C PRO A 367 18.19 8.50 12.35
N GLU A 368 19.13 9.34 11.90
CA GLU A 368 18.93 10.79 11.83
C GLU A 368 17.91 11.13 10.71
N ARG A 369 17.96 10.43 9.58
CA ARG A 369 16.96 10.58 8.52
C ARG A 369 15.59 10.10 8.99
N GLN A 370 15.51 8.93 9.63
CA GLN A 370 14.26 8.41 10.19
C GLN A 370 13.65 9.39 11.19
N LYS A 371 14.46 9.98 12.05
CA LYS A 371 14.03 11.01 13.02
C LYS A 371 13.50 12.27 12.32
N LYS A 372 14.20 12.78 11.30
CA LYS A 372 13.72 13.94 10.51
C LYS A 372 12.36 13.67 9.87
N VAL A 373 12.19 12.50 9.26
CA VAL A 373 10.91 12.09 8.68
C VAL A 373 9.83 11.99 9.77
N ALA A 374 10.14 11.41 10.91
CA ALA A 374 9.21 11.27 12.03
C ALA A 374 8.75 12.62 12.58
N GLU A 375 9.66 13.56 12.79
CA GLU A 375 9.36 14.93 13.22
C GLU A 375 8.52 15.67 12.15
N ALA A 376 8.81 15.45 10.86
CA ALA A 376 8.03 16.01 9.76
C ALA A 376 6.60 15.46 9.74
N VAL A 377 6.39 14.17 10.00
CA VAL A 377 5.05 13.57 10.12
C VAL A 377 4.30 14.20 11.30
N ALA A 378 4.90 14.27 12.47
CA ALA A 378 4.27 14.86 13.65
C ALA A 378 3.88 16.34 13.41
N GLN A 379 4.77 17.11 12.79
CA GLN A 379 4.47 18.50 12.44
C GLN A 379 3.39 18.61 11.36
N GLY A 380 3.34 17.69 10.41
CA GLY A 380 2.30 17.61 9.39
C GLY A 380 0.91 17.36 10.00
N VAL A 381 0.81 16.48 11.00
CA VAL A 381 -0.45 16.27 11.75
C VAL A 381 -0.85 17.53 12.50
N LEU A 382 0.08 18.20 13.20
CA LEU A 382 -0.18 19.46 13.88
C LEU A 382 -0.68 20.56 12.91
N ASP A 383 -0.10 20.65 11.72
CA ASP A 383 -0.54 21.60 10.69
C ASP A 383 -1.93 21.29 10.14
N TRP A 384 -2.25 20.01 9.98
CA TRP A 384 -3.57 19.57 9.54
C TRP A 384 -4.67 19.87 10.55
N MET A 385 -4.35 19.89 11.85
CA MET A 385 -5.31 20.20 12.92
C MET A 385 -5.63 21.71 13.05
N LYS A 386 -4.83 22.59 12.47
CA LYS A 386 -5.09 24.06 12.42
C LYS A 386 -6.15 24.41 11.39
#